data_0134f6ca6c15ae4e695c62faf729bce1
#
_entry.id   0134f6ca6c15ae4e695c62faf729bce1
#
_cell.length_a   1.000
_cell.length_b   1.000
_cell.length_c   1.000
_cell.angle_alpha   90.00
_cell.angle_beta   90.00
_cell.angle_gamma   90.00
#
_symmetry.space_group_name_H-M   'P 1'
#
loop_
_entity.id
_entity.type
_entity.pdbx_description
1 polymer ?
#
loop_
_entity_poly.entity_id
_entity_poly.type
_entity_poly.pdbx_seq_one_letter_code
_entity_poly.pdbx_strand_id
1 'polypeptide(L)'
;MKNETYVRAFYKTGVYVAELIEMQEENQRALVKVLAVLRHPTQGDLHNPKMTNVPFFHQRKALAQFEKTWVPLSSLKSYDEQVPDYKTSLKKALEKQISELESQDTDWSRACLEKLKECQNEYGL
;
A
#
# COMPACT_ATOMS: atom_id res chain seq x y z
N MET A 1 -26.65 3.25 -8.37
CA MET A 1 -26.03 3.52 -8.46
C MET A 1 -25.01 3.33 -8.52
N LYS A 2 -24.55 3.21 -8.79
CA LYS A 2 -23.59 2.95 -8.84
C LYS A 2 -22.58 3.53 -8.83
N ASN A 3 -21.91 3.13 -8.69
CA ASN A 3 -20.95 3.79 -8.36
C ASN A 3 -19.73 3.35 -8.87
N GLU A 4 -19.43 3.67 -9.93
CA GLU A 4 -18.39 3.29 -10.69
C GLU A 4 -17.22 4.06 -10.44
N THR A 5 -17.16 4.72 -9.37
CA THR A 5 -16.02 5.56 -9.01
C THR A 5 -14.98 4.83 -8.18
N TYR A 6 -15.12 3.52 -8.00
CA TYR A 6 -14.10 2.74 -7.28
C TYR A 6 -12.97 2.38 -8.23
N VAL A 7 -11.74 2.57 -7.76
CA VAL A 7 -10.54 2.33 -8.55
C VAL A 7 -9.53 1.55 -7.74
N ARG A 8 -8.62 0.90 -8.47
CA ARG A 8 -7.44 0.29 -7.89
C ARG A 8 -6.32 1.29 -8.12
N ALA A 9 -5.72 1.79 -7.04
CA ALA A 9 -4.72 2.84 -7.12
C ALA A 9 -3.38 2.34 -6.59
N PHE A 10 -2.33 2.64 -7.34
CA PHE A 10 -0.96 2.35 -6.90
C PHE A 10 -0.38 3.63 -6.33
N TYR A 11 0.18 3.56 -5.14
CA TYR A 11 0.83 4.70 -4.53
C TYR A 11 2.13 4.22 -3.90
N LYS A 12 3.25 4.71 -4.44
CA LYS A 12 4.57 4.20 -4.06
C LYS A 12 4.56 2.69 -4.29
N THR A 13 4.78 1.88 -3.27
CA THR A 13 4.78 0.43 -3.44
C THR A 13 3.53 -0.25 -2.90
N GLY A 14 2.58 0.54 -2.40
CA GLY A 14 1.31 0.02 -1.93
C GLY A 14 0.26 0.00 -3.03
N VAL A 15 -0.72 -0.90 -2.89
CA VAL A 15 -1.84 -0.99 -3.81
C VAL A 15 -3.13 -0.95 -3.00
N TYR A 16 -4.08 -0.11 -3.42
CA TYR A 16 -5.28 0.17 -2.64
C TYR A 16 -6.54 0.12 -3.49
N VAL A 17 -7.67 -0.18 -2.83
CA VAL A 17 -8.98 0.13 -3.38
C VAL A 17 -9.33 1.52 -2.87
N ALA A 18 -9.75 2.39 -3.76
CA ALA A 18 -10.03 3.77 -3.40
C ALA A 18 -11.23 4.29 -4.16
N GLU A 19 -11.83 5.34 -3.61
CA GLU A 19 -12.89 6.07 -4.29
C GLU A 19 -12.28 7.24 -5.05
N LEU A 20 -12.64 7.40 -6.32
CA LEU A 20 -12.16 8.51 -7.12
C LEU A 20 -12.91 9.78 -6.71
N ILE A 21 -12.20 10.76 -6.19
CA ILE A 21 -12.82 12.01 -5.71
C ILE A 21 -12.77 13.10 -6.76
N GLU A 22 -11.60 13.25 -7.39
CA GLU A 22 -11.42 14.33 -8.36
C GLU A 22 -10.41 13.89 -9.40
N MET A 23 -10.61 14.27 -10.65
CA MET A 23 -9.67 13.97 -11.72
C MET A 23 -9.18 15.28 -12.34
N GLN A 24 -7.87 15.43 -12.43
CA GLN A 24 -7.26 16.58 -13.08
C GLN A 24 -6.45 16.08 -14.28
N GLU A 25 -7.12 16.00 -15.43
CA GLU A 25 -6.49 15.46 -16.63
C GLU A 25 -5.32 16.32 -17.10
N GLU A 26 -5.44 17.63 -16.94
CA GLU A 26 -4.35 18.54 -17.33
C GLU A 26 -3.07 18.26 -16.57
N ASN A 27 -3.20 17.88 -15.30
CA ASN A 27 -2.04 17.58 -14.44
C ASN A 27 -1.73 16.09 -14.39
N GLN A 28 -2.46 15.28 -15.16
CA GLN A 28 -2.25 13.83 -15.23
C GLN A 28 -2.32 13.18 -13.85
N ARG A 29 -3.24 13.62 -12.99
CA ARG A 29 -3.37 13.09 -11.63
C ARG A 29 -4.82 13.03 -11.20
N ALA A 30 -5.06 12.25 -10.15
CA ALA A 30 -6.39 12.12 -9.55
C ALA A 30 -6.27 12.10 -8.04
N LEU A 31 -7.29 12.66 -7.38
CA LEU A 31 -7.39 12.58 -5.92
C LEU A 31 -8.25 11.37 -5.59
N VAL A 32 -7.73 10.49 -4.75
CA VAL A 32 -8.42 9.26 -4.36
C VAL A 32 -8.52 9.18 -2.84
N LYS A 33 -9.57 8.50 -2.37
CA LYS A 33 -9.78 8.27 -0.93
C LYS A 33 -9.68 6.76 -0.67
N VAL A 34 -8.76 6.38 0.20
CA VAL A 34 -8.44 4.97 0.45
C VAL A 34 -9.58 4.27 1.19
N LEU A 35 -10.00 3.12 0.67
CA LEU A 35 -11.04 2.30 1.27
C LEU A 35 -10.52 0.95 1.78
N ALA A 36 -9.52 0.39 1.13
CA ALA A 36 -8.98 -0.92 1.51
C ALA A 36 -7.55 -1.07 1.01
N VAL A 37 -6.82 -2.03 1.57
CA VAL A 37 -5.44 -2.29 1.19
C VAL A 37 -5.38 -3.63 0.47
N LEU A 38 -4.87 -3.63 -0.75
CA LEU A 38 -4.66 -4.85 -1.53
C LEU A 38 -3.24 -5.36 -1.41
N ARG A 39 -2.29 -4.46 -1.27
CA ARG A 39 -0.89 -4.83 -1.08
C ARG A 39 -0.22 -3.85 -0.13
N HIS A 40 0.41 -4.36 0.91
CA HIS A 40 1.14 -3.53 1.87
C HIS A 40 2.41 -2.96 1.23
N PRO A 41 2.77 -1.70 1.52
CA PRO A 41 4.00 -1.12 0.97
C PRO A 41 5.24 -1.92 1.32
N THR A 42 6.21 -1.92 0.39
CA THR A 42 7.51 -2.55 0.61
C THR A 42 8.31 -1.70 1.61
N GLN A 43 9.00 -2.37 2.52
CA GLN A 43 9.79 -1.68 3.54
C GLN A 43 11.17 -1.32 3.01
N GLY A 44 11.83 -0.37 3.68
CA GLY A 44 13.20 -0.02 3.39
C GLY A 44 13.35 1.20 2.51
N ASP A 45 14.54 1.33 1.89
CA ASP A 45 14.86 2.45 1.03
C ASP A 45 14.41 2.14 -0.40
N LEU A 46 13.45 2.89 -0.90
CA LEU A 46 12.91 2.65 -2.25
C LEU A 46 13.91 2.98 -3.35
N HIS A 47 14.92 3.81 -3.06
CA HIS A 47 15.96 4.16 -4.02
C HIS A 47 17.07 3.13 -4.07
N ASN A 48 17.15 2.26 -3.05
CA ASN A 48 18.14 1.20 -2.97
C ASN A 48 17.43 -0.11 -2.66
N PRO A 49 16.70 -0.67 -3.62
CA PRO A 49 15.88 -1.87 -3.37
C PRO A 49 16.74 -3.04 -2.92
N LYS A 50 16.24 -3.75 -1.91
CA LYS A 50 16.88 -4.96 -1.36
C LYS A 50 18.25 -4.73 -0.76
N MET A 51 18.57 -3.49 -0.37
CA MET A 51 19.81 -3.18 0.32
C MET A 51 19.55 -2.86 1.77
N THR A 52 20.42 -3.33 2.66
CA THR A 52 20.29 -3.09 4.11
C THR A 52 21.29 -2.09 4.64
N ASN A 53 22.44 -1.93 3.97
CA ASN A 53 23.47 -0.99 4.44
C ASN A 53 23.25 0.40 3.86
N VAL A 54 22.03 0.89 3.98
CA VAL A 54 21.67 2.24 3.54
C VAL A 54 21.56 3.15 4.75
N PRO A 55 21.71 4.48 4.58
CA PRO A 55 21.60 5.40 5.72
C PRO A 55 20.27 5.28 6.45
N PHE A 56 19.19 5.02 5.73
CA PHE A 56 17.86 4.88 6.33
C PHE A 56 17.15 3.68 5.76
N PHE A 57 16.82 2.72 6.63
CA PHE A 57 15.93 1.62 6.26
C PHE A 57 14.58 1.95 6.87
N HIS A 58 13.73 2.60 6.07
CA HIS A 58 12.49 3.19 6.59
C HIS A 58 11.38 2.19 6.83
N GLN A 59 10.65 2.41 7.92
CA GLN A 59 9.36 1.81 8.10
C GLN A 59 8.38 2.51 7.17
N ARG A 60 7.60 1.74 6.42
CA ARG A 60 6.61 2.32 5.51
C ARG A 60 5.24 1.74 5.81
N LYS A 61 4.36 2.60 6.28
CA LYS A 61 3.00 2.20 6.61
C LYS A 61 2.09 2.32 5.40
N ALA A 62 1.02 1.52 5.40
CA ALA A 62 -0.06 1.69 4.43
C ALA A 62 -0.77 3.01 4.69
N LEU A 63 -1.37 3.56 3.65
CA LEU A 63 -2.23 4.71 3.80
C LEU A 63 -3.41 4.33 4.70
N ALA A 64 -3.88 5.29 5.48
CA ALA A 64 -4.96 5.05 6.44
C ALA A 64 -6.31 4.98 5.74
N GLN A 65 -7.29 4.38 6.42
CA GLN A 65 -8.65 4.35 5.91
C GLN A 65 -9.17 5.78 5.72
N PHE A 66 -9.74 6.04 4.56
CA PHE A 66 -10.30 7.35 4.18
C PHE A 66 -9.26 8.44 3.96
N GLU A 67 -7.99 8.11 4.03
CA GLU A 67 -6.93 9.06 3.69
C GLU A 67 -7.03 9.42 2.21
N LYS A 68 -6.86 10.70 1.90
CA LYS A 68 -6.89 11.18 0.51
C LYS A 68 -5.47 11.46 0.04
N THR A 69 -5.18 11.08 -1.19
CA THR A 69 -3.88 11.36 -1.77
C THR A 69 -4.01 11.53 -3.28
N TRP A 70 -3.08 12.29 -3.84
CA TRP A 70 -2.99 12.45 -5.29
C TRP A 70 -2.14 11.35 -5.88
N VAL A 71 -2.61 10.73 -6.95
CA VAL A 71 -1.87 9.69 -7.64
C VAL A 71 -1.84 10.00 -9.13
N PRO A 72 -0.80 9.51 -9.86
CA PRO A 72 -0.79 9.67 -11.32
C PRO A 72 -1.95 8.91 -11.95
N LEU A 73 -2.52 9.45 -13.02
CA LEU A 73 -3.60 8.76 -13.73
C LEU A 73 -3.16 7.38 -14.20
N SER A 74 -1.88 7.24 -14.56
CA SER A 74 -1.34 5.95 -15.02
C SER A 74 -1.38 4.87 -13.96
N SER A 75 -1.52 5.25 -12.68
CA SER A 75 -1.56 4.27 -11.59
C SER A 75 -2.97 3.74 -11.32
N LEU A 76 -3.98 4.29 -12.00
CA LEU A 76 -5.37 3.91 -11.76
C LEU A 76 -5.82 2.80 -12.68
N LYS A 77 -6.61 1.87 -12.13
CA LYS A 77 -7.34 0.88 -12.90
C LYS A 77 -8.73 0.78 -12.32
N SER A 78 -9.70 0.39 -13.13
CA SER A 78 -11.05 0.23 -12.62
C SER A 78 -11.08 -0.92 -11.62
N TYR A 79 -11.97 -0.79 -10.64
CA TYR A 79 -12.17 -1.83 -9.64
C TYR A 79 -13.66 -2.12 -9.56
N ASP A 80 -14.06 -3.30 -9.95
CA ASP A 80 -15.48 -3.67 -10.03
C ASP A 80 -15.83 -4.85 -9.15
N GLU A 81 -14.99 -5.16 -8.18
CA GLU A 81 -15.27 -6.21 -7.20
C GLU A 81 -15.80 -5.59 -5.93
N GLN A 82 -16.19 -6.43 -4.98
CA GLN A 82 -16.65 -5.96 -3.69
C GLN A 82 -15.49 -5.33 -2.93
N VAL A 83 -15.74 -4.16 -2.32
CA VAL A 83 -14.72 -3.48 -1.53
C VAL A 83 -14.60 -4.18 -0.17
N PRO A 84 -13.43 -4.72 0.17
CA PRO A 84 -13.27 -5.38 1.46
C PRO A 84 -13.19 -4.38 2.60
N ASP A 85 -13.43 -4.86 3.82
CA ASP A 85 -13.24 -4.07 5.03
C ASP A 85 -11.77 -3.64 5.13
N TYR A 86 -11.53 -2.39 5.53
CA TYR A 86 -10.17 -1.86 5.57
C TYR A 86 -9.27 -2.68 6.49
N LYS A 87 -9.68 -2.88 7.74
CA LYS A 87 -8.84 -3.58 8.72
C LYS A 87 -8.57 -5.01 8.30
N THR A 88 -9.58 -5.70 7.79
CA THR A 88 -9.43 -7.07 7.31
C THR A 88 -8.48 -7.14 6.13
N SER A 89 -8.60 -6.21 5.18
CA SER A 89 -7.75 -6.18 4.01
C SER A 89 -6.31 -5.83 4.40
N LEU A 90 -6.12 -4.89 5.32
CA LEU A 90 -4.81 -4.52 5.82
C LEU A 90 -4.12 -5.72 6.45
N LYS A 91 -4.83 -6.45 7.30
CA LYS A 91 -4.28 -7.63 7.97
C LYS A 91 -3.87 -8.70 6.96
N LYS A 92 -4.72 -8.96 5.98
CA LYS A 92 -4.40 -9.96 4.94
C LYS A 92 -3.19 -9.56 4.12
N ALA A 93 -3.12 -8.28 3.72
CA ALA A 93 -2.00 -7.79 2.93
C ALA A 93 -0.69 -7.88 3.71
N LEU A 94 -0.74 -7.56 5.00
CA LEU A 94 0.42 -7.62 5.88
C LEU A 94 0.88 -9.06 6.05
N GLU A 95 -0.04 -9.98 6.33
CA GLU A 95 0.27 -11.39 6.51
C GLU A 95 0.87 -12.01 5.26
N LYS A 96 0.35 -11.63 4.10
CA LYS A 96 0.88 -12.14 2.84
C LYS A 96 2.32 -11.68 2.62
N GLN A 97 2.61 -10.42 2.88
CA GLN A 97 3.95 -9.89 2.70
C GLN A 97 4.93 -10.54 3.70
N ILE A 98 4.49 -10.71 4.95
CA ILE A 98 5.31 -11.39 5.97
C ILE A 98 5.66 -12.81 5.51
N SER A 99 4.66 -13.55 5.02
CA SER A 99 4.87 -14.92 4.55
C SER A 99 5.86 -14.98 3.39
N GLU A 100 5.72 -14.05 2.45
CA GLU A 100 6.62 -13.99 1.30
C GLU A 100 8.06 -13.70 1.72
N LEU A 101 8.24 -12.79 2.69
CA LEU A 101 9.57 -12.43 3.16
C LEU A 101 10.20 -13.53 4.00
N GLU A 102 9.39 -14.25 4.78
CA GLU A 102 9.90 -15.35 5.61
C GLU A 102 10.50 -16.45 4.75
N SER A 103 9.99 -16.63 3.53
CA SER A 103 10.48 -17.66 2.64
C SER A 103 11.82 -17.29 1.97
N GLN A 104 12.25 -16.03 2.05
CA GLN A 104 13.46 -15.58 1.37
C GLN A 104 14.74 -15.75 2.18
N ASP A 105 14.65 -15.57 3.48
CA ASP A 105 15.78 -15.75 4.41
C ASP A 105 17.07 -15.02 3.98
N THR A 106 16.93 -13.73 3.69
CA THR A 106 18.05 -12.86 3.36
C THR A 106 18.15 -11.76 4.42
N ASP A 107 19.29 -11.04 4.46
CA ASP A 107 19.43 -9.90 5.37
C ASP A 107 18.34 -8.87 5.09
N TRP A 108 18.05 -8.62 3.81
CA TRP A 108 17.01 -7.66 3.43
C TRP A 108 15.63 -8.14 3.90
N SER A 109 15.31 -9.43 3.71
CA SER A 109 14.01 -9.94 4.11
C SER A 109 13.83 -9.85 5.63
N ARG A 110 14.89 -10.12 6.39
CA ARG A 110 14.83 -10.03 7.85
C ARG A 110 14.64 -8.58 8.31
N ALA A 111 15.32 -7.63 7.66
CA ALA A 111 15.13 -6.21 7.98
C ALA A 111 13.71 -5.76 7.65
N CYS A 112 13.16 -6.22 6.53
CA CYS A 112 11.78 -5.93 6.17
C CYS A 112 10.80 -6.50 7.20
N LEU A 113 11.03 -7.74 7.63
CA LEU A 113 10.16 -8.38 8.63
C LEU A 113 10.14 -7.59 9.93
N GLU A 114 11.30 -7.09 10.35
CA GLU A 114 11.36 -6.28 11.56
C GLU A 114 10.50 -5.03 11.43
N LYS A 115 10.58 -4.35 10.28
CA LYS A 115 9.77 -3.16 10.04
C LYS A 115 8.28 -3.48 9.94
N LEU A 116 7.94 -4.61 9.32
CA LEU A 116 6.54 -5.03 9.23
C LEU A 116 5.96 -5.36 10.61
N LYS A 117 6.77 -5.92 11.50
CA LYS A 117 6.30 -6.18 12.87
C LYS A 117 6.05 -4.87 13.61
N GLU A 118 6.90 -3.87 13.39
CA GLU A 118 6.65 -2.53 13.94
C GLU A 118 5.32 -1.97 13.42
N CYS A 119 5.07 -2.09 12.12
CA CYS A 119 3.81 -1.66 11.53
C CYS A 119 2.63 -2.39 12.17
N GLN A 120 2.77 -3.72 12.33
CA GLN A 120 1.71 -4.54 12.89
C GLN A 120 1.33 -4.08 14.29
N ASN A 121 2.33 -3.77 15.11
CA ASN A 121 2.09 -3.25 16.46
C ASN A 121 1.40 -1.90 16.42
N GLU A 122 1.83 -1.02 15.53
CA GLU A 122 1.24 0.32 15.44
C GLU A 122 -0.18 0.29 14.89
N TYR A 123 -0.51 -0.69 14.05
CA TYR A 123 -1.89 -0.88 13.57
C TYR A 123 -2.79 -1.51 14.63
N GLY A 124 -2.21 -2.10 15.67
CA GLY A 124 -2.99 -2.83 16.68
C GLY A 124 -3.44 -4.20 16.20
N LEU A 125 -2.69 -4.81 15.33
CA LEU A 125 -3.05 -6.12 14.77
C LEU A 125 -2.32 -7.27 15.47
#